data_b09853f9ad2e72957d39561a7256c9fd
#
_entry.id   b09853f9ad2e72957d39561a7256c9fd
#
_cell.length_a   1.000
_cell.length_b   1.000
_cell.length_c   1.000
_cell.angle_alpha   90.00
_cell.angle_beta   90.00
_cell.angle_gamma   90.00
#
_symmetry.space_group_name_H-M   'P 1'
#
loop_
_entity.id
_entity.type
_entity.pdbx_description
1 polymer ?
#
loop_
_entity_poly.entity_id
_entity_poly.type
_entity_poly.pdbx_seq_one_letter_code
_entity_poly.pdbx_strand_id
1 'polypeptide(L)'
;LDEHNALFAERRTKCKEKSDAVSVALSVYLNKKEACGRNNYTQEEAERYLLTFFEARGNSVLTSVDDLRQILSKNNELEYFIARFILEHNEKRSIYMDYIVELVKGYYVTTAIYYQAENPNITTASFRDVTFYLDTSILLAYLGYKSKPQNDSVQELVRNLKHNGANLACFNYNIEEVDSILTAYK
;
A
#
# COMPACT_ATOMS: atom_id res chain seq x y z
N LEU A 1 25.82 -9.54 12.84
CA LEU A 1 24.61 -9.26 13.65
C LEU A 1 24.53 -7.78 14.03
N ASP A 2 25.66 -7.12 14.37
CA ASP A 2 25.67 -5.73 14.82
C ASP A 2 25.38 -4.72 13.70
N GLU A 3 25.89 -4.93 12.49
CA GLU A 3 25.62 -4.08 11.33
C GLU A 3 24.13 -4.14 10.90
N HIS A 4 23.51 -5.31 10.95
CA HIS A 4 22.08 -5.44 10.68
C HIS A 4 21.23 -4.72 11.71
N ASN A 5 21.57 -4.85 13.00
CA ASN A 5 20.87 -4.18 14.09
C ASN A 5 20.99 -2.64 13.97
N ALA A 6 22.17 -2.13 13.62
CA ALA A 6 22.39 -0.70 13.38
C ALA A 6 21.53 -0.18 12.19
N LEU A 7 21.50 -0.92 11.08
CA LEU A 7 20.68 -0.55 9.92
C LEU A 7 19.18 -0.55 10.24
N PHE A 8 18.70 -1.53 11.01
CA PHE A 8 17.30 -1.56 11.45
C PHE A 8 16.99 -0.38 12.39
N ALA A 9 17.87 -0.05 13.32
CA ALA A 9 17.69 1.08 14.22
C ALA A 9 17.62 2.41 13.44
N GLU A 10 18.52 2.62 12.48
CA GLU A 10 18.50 3.80 11.61
C GLU A 10 17.21 3.92 10.80
N ARG A 11 16.77 2.82 10.17
CA ARG A 11 15.51 2.80 9.40
C ARG A 11 14.31 3.10 10.28
N ARG A 12 14.27 2.53 11.50
CA ARG A 12 13.19 2.78 12.45
C ARG A 12 13.13 4.25 12.87
N THR A 13 14.29 4.88 13.12
CA THR A 13 14.37 6.31 13.46
C THR A 13 13.85 7.16 12.30
N LYS A 14 14.30 6.91 11.06
CA LYS A 14 13.82 7.63 9.86
C LYS A 14 12.32 7.46 9.63
N CYS A 15 11.77 6.26 9.83
CA CYS A 15 10.32 6.05 9.71
C CYS A 15 9.55 6.85 10.76
N LYS A 16 10.05 6.92 12.01
CA LYS A 16 9.44 7.69 13.07
C LYS A 16 9.47 9.19 12.75
N GLU A 17 10.61 9.73 12.34
CA GLU A 17 10.75 11.14 11.95
C GLU A 17 9.79 11.52 10.83
N LYS A 18 9.57 10.64 9.86
CA LYS A 18 8.60 10.84 8.77
C LYS A 18 7.16 10.83 9.29
N SER A 19 6.81 9.88 10.15
CA SER A 19 5.50 9.80 10.77
C SER A 19 5.21 11.08 11.58
N ASP A 20 6.16 11.48 12.41
CA ASP A 20 6.06 12.69 13.23
C ASP A 20 5.86 13.95 12.35
N ALA A 21 6.62 14.08 11.27
CA ALA A 21 6.51 15.22 10.36
C ALA A 21 5.13 15.31 9.69
N VAL A 22 4.58 14.18 9.25
CA VAL A 22 3.22 14.15 8.63
C VAL A 22 2.15 14.43 9.68
N SER A 23 2.27 13.85 10.87
CA SER A 23 1.29 14.03 11.96
C SER A 23 1.26 15.46 12.46
N VAL A 24 2.42 16.13 12.58
CA VAL A 24 2.50 17.56 12.90
C VAL A 24 1.86 18.40 11.79
N ALA A 25 2.18 18.13 10.53
CA ALA A 25 1.60 18.87 9.40
C ALA A 25 0.07 18.69 9.33
N LEU A 26 -0.43 17.49 9.59
CA LEU A 26 -1.87 17.20 9.62
C LEU A 26 -2.55 17.89 10.80
N SER A 27 -1.97 17.87 12.01
CA SER A 27 -2.55 18.56 13.17
C SER A 27 -2.68 20.09 12.93
N VAL A 28 -1.64 20.69 12.36
CA VAL A 28 -1.67 22.12 11.96
C VAL A 28 -2.75 22.37 10.90
N TYR A 29 -2.89 21.49 9.92
CA TYR A 29 -3.91 21.59 8.88
C TYR A 29 -5.32 21.50 9.47
N LEU A 30 -5.60 20.51 10.33
CA LEU A 30 -6.90 20.32 10.96
C LEU A 30 -7.26 21.51 11.85
N ASN A 31 -6.31 22.02 12.62
CA ASN A 31 -6.49 23.21 13.47
C ASN A 31 -6.79 24.46 12.63
N LYS A 32 -6.04 24.68 11.56
CA LYS A 32 -6.26 25.81 10.65
C LYS A 32 -7.61 25.77 9.95
N LYS A 33 -8.14 24.57 9.69
CA LYS A 33 -9.46 24.36 9.05
C LYS A 33 -10.59 24.29 10.05
N GLU A 34 -10.29 24.34 11.36
CA GLU A 34 -11.28 24.12 12.43
C GLU A 34 -12.13 22.86 12.16
N ALA A 35 -11.44 21.79 11.76
CA ALA A 35 -12.08 20.55 11.35
C ALA A 35 -13.02 20.04 12.45
N CYS A 36 -14.22 19.66 12.10
CA CYS A 36 -15.26 19.24 13.05
C CYS A 36 -15.54 20.28 14.16
N GLY A 37 -15.38 21.56 13.88
CA GLY A 37 -15.56 22.66 14.85
C GLY A 37 -14.49 22.72 15.95
N ARG A 38 -13.32 22.12 15.74
CA ARG A 38 -12.19 22.09 16.69
C ARG A 38 -10.95 22.77 16.12
N ASN A 39 -10.16 23.39 16.99
CA ASN A 39 -8.88 24.02 16.65
C ASN A 39 -7.72 23.61 17.59
N ASN A 40 -7.87 22.52 18.31
CA ASN A 40 -6.91 22.05 19.32
C ASN A 40 -6.50 20.58 19.11
N TYR A 41 -6.39 20.14 17.85
CA TYR A 41 -5.86 18.80 17.53
C TYR A 41 -4.40 18.70 17.93
N THR A 42 -4.05 17.67 18.71
CA THR A 42 -2.65 17.32 19.02
C THR A 42 -2.01 16.50 17.91
N GLN A 43 -0.68 16.37 17.96
CA GLN A 43 0.05 15.51 17.04
C GLN A 43 -0.40 14.04 17.19
N GLU A 44 -0.57 13.55 18.41
CA GLU A 44 -0.97 12.18 18.71
C GLU A 44 -2.39 11.88 18.18
N GLU A 45 -3.29 12.84 18.29
CA GLU A 45 -4.63 12.69 17.72
C GLU A 45 -4.57 12.63 16.19
N ALA A 46 -3.78 13.51 15.57
CA ALA A 46 -3.61 13.53 14.11
C ALA A 46 -2.99 12.22 13.59
N GLU A 47 -1.99 11.68 14.29
CA GLU A 47 -1.39 10.39 13.95
C GLU A 47 -2.44 9.26 14.04
N ARG A 48 -3.16 9.17 15.13
CA ARG A 48 -4.21 8.15 15.31
C ARG A 48 -5.28 8.24 14.23
N TYR A 49 -5.74 9.45 13.89
CA TYR A 49 -6.74 9.63 12.84
C TYR A 49 -6.21 9.28 11.46
N LEU A 50 -4.94 9.59 11.18
CA LEU A 50 -4.29 9.20 9.92
C LEU A 50 -4.17 7.68 9.80
N LEU A 51 -3.78 6.98 10.87
CA LEU A 51 -3.71 5.53 10.90
C LEU A 51 -5.10 4.90 10.71
N THR A 52 -6.12 5.38 11.41
CA THR A 52 -7.51 4.92 11.24
C THR A 52 -8.01 5.16 9.80
N PHE A 53 -7.63 6.28 9.20
CA PHE A 53 -7.94 6.57 7.80
C PHE A 53 -7.27 5.55 6.86
N PHE A 54 -6.00 5.19 7.10
CA PHE A 54 -5.30 4.20 6.30
C PHE A 54 -5.91 2.80 6.47
N GLU A 55 -6.35 2.43 7.67
CA GLU A 55 -7.07 1.17 7.90
C GLU A 55 -8.34 1.10 7.05
N ALA A 56 -9.09 2.18 6.99
CA ALA A 56 -10.36 2.23 6.28
C ALA A 56 -10.21 2.48 4.77
N ARG A 57 -9.17 3.21 4.34
CA ARG A 57 -9.08 3.82 3.00
C ARG A 57 -7.70 3.73 2.35
N GLY A 58 -6.75 3.01 2.94
CA GLY A 58 -5.35 3.00 2.49
C GLY A 58 -5.18 2.61 1.02
N ASN A 59 -6.00 1.70 0.50
CA ASN A 59 -6.00 1.35 -0.93
C ASN A 59 -6.25 2.58 -1.81
N SER A 60 -7.21 3.43 -1.45
CA SER A 60 -7.52 4.66 -2.19
C SER A 60 -6.35 5.64 -2.25
N VAL A 61 -5.53 5.68 -1.20
CA VAL A 61 -4.31 6.52 -1.17
C VAL A 61 -3.26 6.05 -2.17
N LEU A 62 -3.14 4.72 -2.38
CA LEU A 62 -2.13 4.13 -3.25
C LEU A 62 -2.57 3.99 -4.71
N THR A 63 -3.87 3.83 -4.96
CA THR A 63 -4.36 3.39 -6.27
C THR A 63 -4.96 4.51 -7.11
N SER A 64 -5.68 5.45 -6.51
CA SER A 64 -6.44 6.42 -7.30
C SER A 64 -6.73 7.73 -6.58
N VAL A 65 -6.41 8.84 -7.24
CA VAL A 65 -6.84 10.19 -6.82
C VAL A 65 -8.37 10.32 -6.89
N ASP A 66 -9.02 9.62 -7.81
CA ASP A 66 -10.47 9.68 -7.97
C ASP A 66 -11.20 8.97 -6.82
N ASP A 67 -10.63 7.88 -6.28
CA ASP A 67 -11.16 7.23 -5.08
C ASP A 67 -11.09 8.16 -3.86
N LEU A 68 -9.99 8.90 -3.70
CA LEU A 68 -9.89 9.93 -2.66
C LEU A 68 -10.92 11.05 -2.84
N ARG A 69 -11.18 11.47 -4.07
CA ARG A 69 -12.23 12.46 -4.37
C ARG A 69 -13.63 11.96 -4.01
N GLN A 70 -13.91 10.66 -4.16
CA GLN A 70 -15.19 10.09 -3.75
C GLN A 70 -15.39 10.16 -2.23
N ILE A 71 -14.32 10.08 -1.43
CA ILE A 71 -14.40 10.23 0.02
C ILE A 71 -14.87 11.64 0.40
N LEU A 72 -14.51 12.65 -0.39
CA LEU A 72 -14.95 14.04 -0.19
C LEU A 72 -16.48 14.23 -0.29
N SER A 73 -17.20 13.27 -0.88
CA SER A 73 -18.66 13.28 -0.99
C SER A 73 -19.38 12.58 0.16
N LYS A 74 -18.67 11.97 1.11
CA LYS A 74 -19.25 11.18 2.21
C LYS A 74 -19.34 12.00 3.50
N ASN A 75 -20.33 11.65 4.34
CA ASN A 75 -20.70 12.42 5.55
C ASN A 75 -19.72 12.34 6.74
N ASN A 76 -18.52 11.78 6.57
CA ASN A 76 -17.52 11.79 7.64
C ASN A 76 -16.59 13.00 7.47
N GLU A 77 -16.86 14.03 8.24
CA GLU A 77 -16.16 15.31 8.16
C GLU A 77 -14.64 15.18 8.40
N LEU A 78 -14.22 14.32 9.33
CA LEU A 78 -12.80 14.13 9.61
C LEU A 78 -12.09 13.39 8.45
N GLU A 79 -12.69 12.33 7.92
CA GLU A 79 -12.17 11.65 6.72
C GLU A 79 -12.06 12.62 5.53
N TYR A 80 -13.02 13.51 5.37
CA TYR A 80 -13.00 14.58 4.37
C TYR A 80 -11.74 15.43 4.50
N PHE A 81 -11.44 15.96 5.70
CA PHE A 81 -10.28 16.81 5.89
C PHE A 81 -8.95 16.06 5.70
N ILE A 82 -8.87 14.80 6.12
CA ILE A 82 -7.68 13.97 5.90
C ILE A 82 -7.48 13.67 4.41
N ALA A 83 -8.53 13.26 3.69
CA ALA A 83 -8.46 13.03 2.24
C ALA A 83 -8.07 14.31 1.49
N ARG A 84 -8.61 15.46 1.90
CA ARG A 84 -8.26 16.75 1.31
C ARG A 84 -6.82 17.16 1.58
N PHE A 85 -6.31 16.91 2.79
CA PHE A 85 -4.90 17.11 3.11
C PHE A 85 -4.00 16.30 2.18
N ILE A 86 -4.30 15.01 2.00
CA ILE A 86 -3.56 14.12 1.11
C ILE A 86 -3.60 14.62 -0.33
N LEU A 87 -4.77 15.01 -0.84
CA LEU A 87 -4.94 15.52 -2.21
C LEU A 87 -4.16 16.83 -2.44
N GLU A 88 -4.24 17.78 -1.52
CA GLU A 88 -3.51 19.07 -1.63
C GLU A 88 -1.98 18.82 -1.65
N HIS A 89 -1.49 17.85 -0.90
CA HIS A 89 -0.06 17.51 -0.89
C HIS A 89 0.36 16.68 -2.11
N ASN A 90 -0.53 15.86 -2.65
CA ASN A 90 -0.29 15.12 -3.90
C ASN A 90 -0.22 16.09 -5.10
N GLU A 91 -1.14 17.05 -5.21
CA GLU A 91 -1.14 18.05 -6.27
C GLU A 91 0.14 18.91 -6.27
N LYS A 92 0.63 19.25 -5.07
CA LYS A 92 1.86 20.03 -4.88
C LYS A 92 3.15 19.19 -4.99
N ARG A 93 3.04 17.88 -5.14
CA ARG A 93 4.18 16.92 -5.09
C ARG A 93 5.06 17.18 -3.86
N SER A 94 4.44 17.35 -2.71
CA SER A 94 5.16 17.71 -1.48
C SER A 94 5.88 16.50 -0.89
N ILE A 95 6.93 16.77 -0.09
CA ILE A 95 7.66 15.74 0.66
C ILE A 95 6.74 14.94 1.60
N TYR A 96 5.63 15.54 2.06
CA TYR A 96 4.65 14.83 2.88
C TYR A 96 3.93 13.72 2.10
N MET A 97 3.73 13.89 0.79
CA MET A 97 3.13 12.83 -0.03
C MET A 97 4.04 11.61 -0.14
N ASP A 98 5.34 11.81 -0.32
CA ASP A 98 6.32 10.71 -0.33
C ASP A 98 6.30 9.97 1.02
N TYR A 99 6.22 10.71 2.12
CA TYR A 99 6.11 10.12 3.46
C TYR A 99 4.80 9.37 3.66
N ILE A 100 3.67 9.90 3.21
CA ILE A 100 2.36 9.25 3.27
C ILE A 100 2.40 7.92 2.52
N VAL A 101 2.94 7.89 1.31
CA VAL A 101 3.05 6.65 0.52
C VAL A 101 3.92 5.62 1.23
N GLU A 102 5.05 6.01 1.82
CA GLU A 102 5.90 5.11 2.59
C GLU A 102 5.22 4.59 3.86
N LEU A 103 4.49 5.45 4.59
CA LEU A 103 3.73 5.06 5.77
C LEU A 103 2.64 4.05 5.44
N VAL A 104 1.88 4.29 4.36
CA VAL A 104 0.83 3.36 3.91
C VAL A 104 1.43 2.02 3.50
N LYS A 105 2.54 2.01 2.75
CA LYS A 105 3.24 0.76 2.41
C LYS A 105 3.71 0.01 3.65
N GLY A 106 4.32 0.73 4.62
CA GLY A 106 4.75 0.17 5.89
C GLY A 106 3.58 -0.42 6.69
N TYR A 107 2.46 0.29 6.74
CA TYR A 107 1.23 -0.18 7.38
C TYR A 107 0.76 -1.52 6.77
N TYR A 108 0.68 -1.62 5.45
CA TYR A 108 0.26 -2.87 4.79
C TYR A 108 1.22 -4.03 5.04
N VAL A 109 2.54 -3.78 4.98
CA VAL A 109 3.53 -4.82 5.30
C VAL A 109 3.36 -5.30 6.74
N THR A 110 3.21 -4.37 7.68
CA THR A 110 3.01 -4.68 9.09
C THR A 110 1.71 -5.47 9.30
N THR A 111 0.61 -5.02 8.71
CA THR A 111 -0.68 -5.71 8.78
C THR A 111 -0.59 -7.13 8.21
N ALA A 112 0.08 -7.31 7.07
CA ALA A 112 0.28 -8.62 6.47
C ALA A 112 1.07 -9.56 7.40
N ILE A 113 2.12 -9.05 8.07
CA ILE A 113 2.92 -9.83 9.03
C ILE A 113 2.09 -10.20 10.26
N TYR A 114 1.37 -9.24 10.85
CA TYR A 114 0.51 -9.50 12.02
C TYR A 114 -0.63 -10.43 11.68
N TYR A 115 -1.26 -10.25 10.52
CA TYR A 115 -2.35 -11.13 10.07
C TYR A 115 -1.89 -12.59 9.92
N GLN A 116 -0.66 -12.80 9.45
CA GLN A 116 -0.05 -14.13 9.41
C GLN A 116 0.24 -14.69 10.81
N ALA A 117 0.70 -13.83 11.74
CA ALA A 117 1.04 -14.25 13.10
C ALA A 117 -0.20 -14.59 13.95
N GLU A 118 -1.28 -13.81 13.81
CA GLU A 118 -2.54 -14.03 14.55
C GLU A 118 -3.39 -15.17 13.98
N ASN A 119 -3.22 -15.49 12.70
CA ASN A 119 -3.92 -16.56 12.01
C ASN A 119 -2.93 -17.58 11.41
N PRO A 120 -2.25 -18.38 12.24
CA PRO A 120 -1.33 -19.40 11.76
C PRO A 120 -2.02 -20.41 10.82
N ASN A 121 -3.35 -20.49 10.87
CA ASN A 121 -4.16 -21.30 9.95
C ASN A 121 -4.28 -20.73 8.54
N ILE A 122 -3.84 -19.46 8.29
CA ILE A 122 -3.78 -18.91 6.94
C ILE A 122 -2.63 -19.54 6.14
N THR A 123 -1.57 -19.98 6.81
CA THR A 123 -0.55 -20.83 6.18
C THR A 123 -1.10 -22.19 5.73
N THR A 124 -2.25 -22.59 6.28
CA THR A 124 -3.04 -23.75 5.86
C THR A 124 -4.31 -23.34 5.08
N ALA A 125 -4.51 -22.05 4.80
CA ALA A 125 -5.63 -21.60 3.98
C ALA A 125 -5.53 -22.25 2.60
N SER A 126 -6.43 -23.17 2.34
CA SER A 126 -6.56 -23.82 1.05
C SER A 126 -7.26 -22.85 0.09
N PHE A 127 -6.59 -22.49 -0.99
CA PHE A 127 -7.19 -21.72 -2.09
C PHE A 127 -7.85 -22.62 -3.14
N ARG A 128 -8.29 -23.82 -2.77
CA ARG A 128 -8.81 -24.84 -3.71
C ARG A 128 -9.97 -24.34 -4.59
N ASP A 129 -10.78 -23.45 -4.03
CA ASP A 129 -11.94 -22.88 -4.71
C ASP A 129 -11.70 -21.45 -5.23
N VAL A 130 -10.43 -21.00 -5.19
CA VAL A 130 -10.05 -19.66 -5.62
C VAL A 130 -9.26 -19.74 -6.92
N THR A 131 -9.68 -18.96 -7.92
CA THR A 131 -8.94 -18.79 -9.16
C THR A 131 -8.30 -17.41 -9.19
N PHE A 132 -6.97 -17.37 -9.30
CA PHE A 132 -6.21 -16.14 -9.48
C PHE A 132 -5.95 -15.92 -10.96
N TYR A 133 -6.39 -14.77 -11.47
CA TYR A 133 -6.12 -14.37 -12.84
C TYR A 133 -4.85 -13.55 -12.90
N LEU A 134 -3.87 -14.05 -13.66
CA LEU A 134 -2.56 -13.41 -13.82
C LEU A 134 -2.62 -12.43 -15.00
N ASP A 135 -2.18 -11.20 -14.78
CA ASP A 135 -2.07 -10.20 -15.84
C ASP A 135 -0.78 -10.40 -16.67
N THR A 136 -0.67 -9.67 -17.77
CA THR A 136 0.48 -9.69 -18.67
C THR A 136 1.79 -9.38 -17.97
N SER A 137 1.81 -8.45 -17.02
CA SER A 137 3.02 -8.07 -16.28
C SER A 137 3.53 -9.21 -15.39
N ILE A 138 2.61 -9.89 -14.71
CA ILE A 138 2.91 -11.07 -13.89
C ILE A 138 3.37 -12.24 -14.77
N LEU A 139 2.71 -12.47 -15.90
CA LEU A 139 3.11 -13.53 -16.85
C LEU A 139 4.53 -13.30 -17.39
N LEU A 140 4.88 -12.08 -17.80
CA LEU A 140 6.22 -11.74 -18.25
C LEU A 140 7.29 -11.95 -17.15
N ALA A 141 6.99 -11.56 -15.91
CA ALA A 141 7.89 -11.80 -14.78
C ALA A 141 8.04 -13.29 -14.46
N TYR A 142 6.94 -14.06 -14.49
CA TYR A 142 6.97 -15.50 -14.29
C TYR A 142 7.81 -16.23 -15.35
N LEU A 143 7.72 -15.78 -16.61
CA LEU A 143 8.50 -16.29 -17.73
C LEU A 143 9.96 -15.81 -17.77
N GLY A 144 10.36 -14.92 -16.87
CA GLY A 144 11.74 -14.47 -16.75
C GLY A 144 12.10 -13.22 -17.57
N TYR A 145 11.11 -12.51 -18.12
CA TYR A 145 11.31 -11.34 -19.01
C TYR A 145 11.32 -9.99 -18.27
N LYS A 146 11.40 -9.99 -16.95
CA LYS A 146 11.56 -8.78 -16.13
C LYS A 146 12.92 -8.79 -15.42
N SER A 147 13.14 -7.86 -14.50
CA SER A 147 14.35 -7.87 -13.68
C SER A 147 14.41 -9.12 -12.79
N LYS A 148 15.61 -9.58 -12.48
CA LYS A 148 15.79 -10.78 -11.67
C LYS A 148 15.00 -10.75 -10.34
N PRO A 149 15.02 -9.65 -9.54
CA PRO A 149 14.22 -9.59 -8.31
C PRO A 149 12.71 -9.73 -8.55
N GLN A 150 12.20 -9.16 -9.65
CA GLN A 150 10.77 -9.29 -9.99
C GLN A 150 10.43 -10.73 -10.41
N ASN A 151 11.29 -11.36 -11.22
CA ASN A 151 11.10 -12.74 -11.65
C ASN A 151 11.09 -13.69 -10.45
N ASP A 152 12.08 -13.57 -9.55
CA ASP A 152 12.22 -14.40 -8.36
C ASP A 152 10.98 -14.24 -7.44
N SER A 153 10.54 -13.01 -7.20
CA SER A 153 9.36 -12.72 -6.36
C SER A 153 8.07 -13.30 -6.95
N VAL A 154 7.86 -13.17 -8.26
CA VAL A 154 6.66 -13.71 -8.92
C VAL A 154 6.69 -15.24 -8.99
N GLN A 155 7.83 -15.83 -9.24
CA GLN A 155 7.97 -17.30 -9.23
C GLN A 155 7.69 -17.88 -7.84
N GLU A 156 8.13 -17.20 -6.78
CA GLU A 156 7.82 -17.57 -5.41
C GLU A 156 6.32 -17.44 -5.11
N LEU A 157 5.70 -16.31 -5.49
CA LEU A 157 4.26 -16.10 -5.37
C LEU A 157 3.46 -17.22 -6.04
N VAL A 158 3.76 -17.51 -7.30
CA VAL A 158 3.08 -18.57 -8.08
C VAL A 158 3.26 -19.95 -7.42
N ARG A 159 4.47 -20.22 -6.91
CA ARG A 159 4.74 -21.48 -6.18
C ARG A 159 3.89 -21.59 -4.92
N ASN A 160 3.82 -20.51 -4.14
CA ASN A 160 3.04 -20.47 -2.90
C ASN A 160 1.54 -20.61 -3.17
N LEU A 161 1.00 -19.93 -4.18
CA LEU A 161 -0.40 -20.05 -4.58
C LEU A 161 -0.73 -21.51 -4.98
N LYS A 162 0.10 -22.12 -5.82
CA LYS A 162 -0.07 -23.53 -6.23
C LYS A 162 0.06 -24.49 -5.05
N HIS A 163 1.01 -24.25 -4.14
CA HIS A 163 1.20 -25.07 -2.95
C HIS A 163 -0.04 -25.06 -2.05
N ASN A 164 -0.72 -23.92 -1.97
CA ASN A 164 -1.95 -23.74 -1.21
C ASN A 164 -3.22 -24.13 -2.01
N GLY A 165 -3.07 -24.76 -3.17
CA GLY A 165 -4.17 -25.34 -3.93
C GLY A 165 -4.92 -24.34 -4.82
N ALA A 166 -4.39 -23.14 -5.05
CA ALA A 166 -5.02 -22.15 -5.91
C ALA A 166 -5.06 -22.61 -7.38
N ASN A 167 -6.16 -22.30 -8.06
CA ASN A 167 -6.24 -22.33 -9.51
C ASN A 167 -5.63 -21.06 -10.08
N LEU A 168 -4.77 -21.21 -11.09
CA LEU A 168 -4.18 -20.07 -11.80
C LEU A 168 -4.71 -20.04 -13.23
N ALA A 169 -5.15 -18.88 -13.67
CA ALA A 169 -5.66 -18.65 -15.01
C ALA A 169 -5.12 -17.32 -15.57
N CYS A 170 -5.26 -17.12 -16.86
CA CYS A 170 -5.10 -15.84 -17.55
C CYS A 170 -6.17 -15.72 -18.64
N PHE A 171 -6.45 -14.52 -19.09
CA PHE A 171 -7.34 -14.31 -20.20
C PHE A 171 -6.57 -14.48 -21.53
N ASN A 172 -7.27 -14.87 -22.59
CA ASN A 172 -6.66 -15.07 -23.90
C ASN A 172 -5.94 -13.80 -24.40
N TYR A 173 -6.50 -12.63 -24.17
CA TYR A 173 -5.86 -11.36 -24.55
C TYR A 173 -4.52 -11.13 -23.86
N ASN A 174 -4.35 -11.61 -22.61
CA ASN A 174 -3.04 -11.53 -21.93
C ASN A 174 -1.98 -12.40 -22.61
N ILE A 175 -2.38 -13.56 -23.14
CA ILE A 175 -1.49 -14.46 -23.90
C ILE A 175 -1.07 -13.78 -25.20
N GLU A 176 -2.04 -13.21 -25.95
CA GLU A 176 -1.79 -12.49 -27.20
C GLU A 176 -0.89 -11.27 -26.97
N GLU A 177 -1.08 -10.54 -25.86
CA GLU A 177 -0.23 -9.40 -25.49
C GLU A 177 1.20 -9.84 -25.16
N VAL A 178 1.37 -10.91 -24.38
CA VAL A 178 2.70 -11.49 -24.10
C VAL A 178 3.38 -11.89 -25.39
N ASP A 179 2.70 -12.61 -26.29
CA ASP A 179 3.28 -13.05 -27.56
C ASP A 179 3.69 -11.87 -28.44
N SER A 180 2.86 -10.82 -28.50
CA SER A 180 3.14 -9.59 -29.22
C SER A 180 4.40 -8.88 -28.68
N ILE A 181 4.51 -8.79 -27.36
CA ILE A 181 5.68 -8.20 -26.70
C ILE A 181 6.93 -9.03 -27.00
N LEU A 182 6.88 -10.34 -26.85
CA LEU A 182 8.03 -11.22 -27.09
C LEU A 182 8.46 -11.24 -28.56
N THR A 183 7.53 -11.06 -29.49
CA THR A 183 7.82 -10.97 -30.92
C THR A 183 8.51 -9.64 -31.27
N ALA A 184 8.13 -8.54 -30.60
CA ALA A 184 8.76 -7.22 -30.81
C ALA A 184 10.21 -7.14 -30.27
N TYR A 185 10.61 -8.06 -29.38
CA TYR A 185 11.97 -8.12 -28.81
C TYR A 185 12.89 -9.12 -29.54
N LYS A 186 12.44 -9.77 -30.60
CA LYS A 186 13.27 -10.60 -31.50
C LYS A 186 13.90 -9.76 -32.61
#